data_d3bfe87652cb0f75f0d2769511f76118
#
_entry.id   d3bfe87652cb0f75f0d2769511f76118
#
_cell.length_a   1.000
_cell.length_b   1.000
_cell.length_c   1.000
_cell.angle_alpha   90.00
_cell.angle_beta   90.00
_cell.angle_gamma   90.00
#
_symmetry.space_group_name_H-M   'P 1'
#
loop_
_entity.id
_entity.type
_entity.pdbx_description
1 polymer ?
#
loop_
_entity_poly.entity_id
_entity_poly.type
_entity_poly.pdbx_seq_one_letter_code
_entity_poly.pdbx_strand_id
1 'polypeptide(L)'
;MKQKFSSLFVLLVLLLTGLQVSAQSTPKPFDIEQPSLRVFLPAPELATGRAVVACPGGGYSGLAVNHEGYDWAPYFNKQGIALIVLKYRMPKGDRTLPMQP
;
A
#
# COMPACT_ATOMS: atom_id res chain seq x y z
N MET A 1 29.48 -21.87 33.96
CA MET A 1 29.64 -22.21 32.54
C MET A 1 28.33 -22.48 31.81
N LYS A 2 27.36 -23.14 32.44
CA LYS A 2 26.06 -23.41 31.81
C LYS A 2 25.22 -22.16 31.50
N GLN A 3 25.38 -21.07 32.25
CA GLN A 3 24.64 -19.83 32.05
C GLN A 3 25.08 -19.05 30.80
N LYS A 4 26.34 -19.19 30.38
CA LYS A 4 26.84 -18.50 29.18
C LYS A 4 26.30 -19.11 27.88
N PHE A 5 26.01 -20.40 27.86
CA PHE A 5 25.44 -21.07 26.68
C PHE A 5 23.99 -20.72 26.44
N SER A 6 23.18 -20.60 27.50
CA SER A 6 21.76 -20.21 27.34
C SER A 6 21.57 -18.78 26.88
N SER A 7 22.42 -17.83 27.31
CA SER A 7 22.36 -16.46 26.84
C SER A 7 22.80 -16.32 25.38
N LEU A 8 23.78 -17.07 24.91
CA LEU A 8 24.17 -17.12 23.50
C LEU A 8 23.07 -17.70 22.63
N PHE A 9 22.38 -18.75 23.12
CA PHE A 9 21.27 -19.38 22.41
C PHE A 9 20.07 -18.42 22.28
N VAL A 10 19.72 -17.72 23.34
CA VAL A 10 18.66 -16.71 23.32
C VAL A 10 19.00 -15.56 22.38
N LEU A 11 20.25 -15.12 22.37
CA LEU A 11 20.70 -14.07 21.45
C LEU A 11 20.63 -14.52 19.98
N LEU A 12 20.98 -15.77 19.71
CA LEU A 12 20.89 -16.36 18.38
C LEU A 12 19.43 -16.46 17.89
N VAL A 13 18.51 -16.88 18.75
CA VAL A 13 17.08 -16.95 18.44
C VAL A 13 16.50 -15.54 18.18
N LEU A 14 16.90 -14.55 18.96
CA LEU A 14 16.50 -13.15 18.75
C LEU A 14 17.03 -12.59 17.42
N LEU A 15 18.26 -12.94 17.04
CA LEU A 15 18.84 -12.56 15.75
C LEU A 15 18.08 -13.21 14.57
N LEU A 16 17.68 -14.47 14.71
CA LEU A 16 16.91 -15.16 13.68
C LEU A 16 15.51 -14.58 13.51
N THR A 17 14.83 -14.21 14.59
CA THR A 17 13.53 -13.54 14.52
C THR A 17 13.64 -12.14 13.95
N GLY A 18 14.73 -11.41 14.24
CA GLY A 18 15.01 -10.09 13.65
C GLY A 18 15.22 -10.16 12.14
N LEU A 19 15.89 -11.19 11.64
CA LEU A 19 16.09 -11.41 10.21
C LEU A 19 14.78 -11.70 9.46
N GLN A 20 13.81 -12.35 10.09
CA GLN A 20 12.50 -12.60 9.47
C GLN A 20 11.68 -11.31 9.27
N VAL A 21 11.83 -10.33 10.14
CA VAL A 21 11.15 -9.03 10.00
C VAL A 21 11.76 -8.20 8.86
N SER A 22 13.08 -8.33 8.64
CA SER A 22 13.76 -7.62 7.55
C SER A 22 13.51 -8.22 6.16
N ALA A 23 12.92 -9.42 6.09
CA ALA A 23 12.54 -10.07 4.84
C ALA A 23 11.20 -9.57 4.28
N GLN A 24 10.64 -8.49 4.80
CA GLN A 24 9.47 -7.85 4.20
C GLN A 24 9.81 -7.42 2.78
N SER A 25 9.06 -7.97 1.82
CA SER A 25 9.26 -7.70 0.41
C SER A 25 9.25 -6.19 0.16
N THR A 26 10.28 -5.70 -0.53
CA THR A 26 10.23 -4.38 -1.12
C THR A 26 8.92 -4.26 -1.92
N PRO A 27 8.22 -3.13 -1.81
CA PRO A 27 7.03 -2.94 -2.63
C PRO A 27 7.37 -3.20 -4.09
N LYS A 28 6.65 -4.12 -4.72
CA LYS A 28 6.81 -4.36 -6.15
C LYS A 28 6.65 -3.06 -6.92
N PRO A 29 7.43 -2.87 -7.97
CA PRO A 29 7.18 -1.77 -8.88
C PRO A 29 5.71 -1.75 -9.30
N PHE A 30 5.19 -0.57 -9.53
CA PHE A 30 3.81 -0.36 -9.93
C PHE A 30 3.45 -1.24 -11.13
N ASP A 31 2.58 -2.22 -10.90
CA ASP A 31 2.10 -3.14 -11.92
C ASP A 31 0.71 -2.68 -12.39
N ILE A 32 0.65 -2.17 -13.60
CA ILE A 32 -0.59 -1.67 -14.21
C ILE A 32 -1.52 -2.79 -14.68
N GLU A 33 -1.05 -4.02 -14.67
CA GLU A 33 -1.86 -5.17 -15.11
C GLU A 33 -2.70 -5.77 -13.99
N GLN A 34 -2.30 -5.55 -12.73
CA GLN A 34 -3.01 -6.08 -11.58
C GLN A 34 -3.76 -4.98 -10.84
N PRO A 35 -5.10 -5.01 -10.85
CA PRO A 35 -5.86 -4.06 -10.06
C PRO A 35 -5.61 -4.26 -8.57
N SER A 36 -5.59 -3.17 -7.83
CA SER A 36 -5.38 -3.20 -6.38
C SER A 36 -6.05 -2.01 -5.71
N LEU A 37 -6.29 -2.15 -4.42
CA LEU A 37 -6.77 -1.06 -3.57
C LEU A 37 -5.71 -0.74 -2.53
N ARG A 38 -5.48 0.55 -2.31
CA ARG A 38 -4.72 1.01 -1.17
C ARG A 38 -5.60 1.85 -0.27
N VAL A 39 -5.71 1.45 1.00
CA VAL A 39 -6.61 2.07 1.97
C VAL A 39 -5.81 2.89 2.96
N PHE A 40 -6.24 4.13 3.18
CA PHE A 40 -5.69 5.03 4.17
C PHE A 40 -6.79 5.34 5.18
N LEU A 41 -6.63 4.83 6.39
CA LEU A 41 -7.62 5.01 7.46
C LEU A 41 -7.29 6.24 8.29
N PRO A 42 -8.31 7.02 8.70
CA PRO A 42 -8.11 8.07 9.69
C PRO A 42 -7.80 7.49 11.06
N ALA A 43 -7.27 8.31 11.95
CA ALA A 43 -7.13 7.95 13.36
C ALA A 43 -8.50 7.55 13.92
N PRO A 44 -8.58 6.50 14.76
CA PRO A 44 -9.88 6.03 15.31
C PRO A 44 -10.71 7.11 15.97
N GLU A 45 -10.05 8.05 16.66
CA GLU A 45 -10.70 9.16 17.38
C GLU A 45 -11.37 10.15 16.43
N LEU A 46 -10.90 10.23 15.20
CA LEU A 46 -11.43 11.16 14.19
C LEU A 46 -12.42 10.48 13.24
N ALA A 47 -12.44 9.17 13.20
CA ALA A 47 -13.18 8.40 12.19
C ALA A 47 -14.68 8.73 12.21
N THR A 48 -15.20 9.11 11.04
CA THR A 48 -16.62 9.46 10.84
C THR A 48 -17.44 8.34 10.24
N GLY A 49 -16.81 7.23 9.85
CA GLY A 49 -17.44 6.16 9.08
C GLY A 49 -17.60 6.45 7.58
N ARG A 50 -17.12 7.60 7.13
CA ARG A 50 -17.15 7.99 5.71
C ARG A 50 -15.89 7.55 5.00
N ALA A 51 -16.03 7.27 3.71
CA ALA A 51 -14.92 6.91 2.84
C ALA A 51 -15.07 7.56 1.46
N VAL A 52 -13.92 7.84 0.85
CA VAL A 52 -13.83 8.31 -0.54
C VAL A 52 -13.02 7.30 -1.33
N VAL A 53 -13.49 6.93 -2.49
CA VAL A 53 -12.74 6.10 -3.44
C VAL A 53 -12.20 7.02 -4.52
N ALA A 54 -10.87 7.10 -4.61
CA ALA A 54 -10.18 7.86 -5.64
C ALA A 54 -9.78 6.91 -6.78
N CYS A 55 -10.14 7.31 -7.99
CA CYS A 55 -9.76 6.62 -9.22
C CYS A 55 -8.84 7.53 -10.03
N PRO A 56 -7.52 7.45 -9.84
CA PRO A 56 -6.59 8.36 -10.50
C PRO A 56 -6.69 8.28 -12.02
N GLY A 57 -6.60 9.44 -12.67
CA GLY A 57 -6.57 9.51 -14.12
C GLY A 57 -5.16 9.28 -14.70
N GLY A 58 -4.99 9.43 -15.98
CA GLY A 58 -3.69 9.26 -16.66
C GLY A 58 -3.78 9.14 -18.17
N GLY A 59 -4.92 9.46 -18.77
CA GLY A 59 -5.09 9.47 -20.23
C GLY A 59 -4.82 8.14 -20.90
N TYR A 60 -5.14 7.05 -20.23
CA TYR A 60 -4.90 5.67 -20.67
C TYR A 60 -3.42 5.29 -20.85
N SER A 61 -2.49 6.15 -20.48
CA SER A 61 -1.05 5.87 -20.59
C SER A 61 -0.39 5.52 -19.24
N GLY A 62 -1.10 5.72 -18.15
CA GLY A 62 -0.63 5.43 -16.80
C GLY A 62 -1.68 5.84 -15.77
N LEU A 63 -1.33 5.79 -14.51
CA LEU A 63 -2.18 6.26 -13.41
C LEU A 63 -1.40 7.25 -12.54
N ALA A 64 -1.96 8.44 -12.37
CA ALA A 64 -1.39 9.49 -11.53
C ALA A 64 -1.67 9.21 -10.04
N VAL A 65 -1.22 8.06 -9.56
CA VAL A 65 -1.57 7.53 -8.22
C VAL A 65 -1.12 8.42 -7.07
N ASN A 66 -0.06 9.20 -7.26
CA ASN A 66 0.43 10.08 -6.22
C ASN A 66 -0.45 11.32 -6.10
N HIS A 67 -0.40 12.26 -7.04
CA HIS A 67 -1.07 13.54 -6.88
C HIS A 67 -2.60 13.50 -7.08
N GLU A 68 -3.14 12.47 -7.71
CA GLU A 68 -4.58 12.24 -7.82
C GLU A 68 -5.10 11.16 -6.86
N GLY A 69 -4.23 10.63 -6.01
CA GLY A 69 -4.58 9.56 -5.08
C GLY A 69 -3.90 9.71 -3.72
N TYR A 70 -2.72 9.16 -3.57
CA TYR A 70 -2.06 9.03 -2.27
C TYR A 70 -1.84 10.36 -1.54
N ASP A 71 -1.52 11.41 -2.25
CA ASP A 71 -1.22 12.72 -1.67
C ASP A 71 -2.45 13.35 -0.98
N TRP A 72 -3.64 12.89 -1.30
CA TRP A 72 -4.88 13.33 -0.68
C TRP A 72 -5.18 12.65 0.66
N ALA A 73 -4.46 11.60 1.01
CA ALA A 73 -4.72 10.84 2.24
C ALA A 73 -4.66 11.71 3.51
N PRO A 74 -3.66 12.57 3.71
CA PRO A 74 -3.63 13.43 4.89
C PRO A 74 -4.83 14.37 4.97
N TYR A 75 -5.27 14.91 3.85
CA TYR A 75 -6.42 15.81 3.77
C TYR A 75 -7.71 15.15 4.24
N PHE A 76 -8.02 13.97 3.69
CA PHE A 76 -9.24 13.24 4.05
C PHE A 76 -9.16 12.66 5.47
N ASN A 77 -8.03 12.07 5.84
CA ASN A 77 -7.86 11.45 7.14
C ASN A 77 -7.95 12.47 8.28
N LYS A 78 -7.47 13.69 8.07
CA LYS A 78 -7.60 14.79 9.02
C LYS A 78 -9.07 15.13 9.29
N GLN A 79 -9.95 14.91 8.33
CA GLN A 79 -11.40 15.12 8.47
C GLN A 79 -12.14 13.86 8.94
N GLY A 80 -11.44 12.80 9.30
CA GLY A 80 -12.03 11.54 9.74
C GLY A 80 -12.59 10.70 8.61
N ILE A 81 -12.13 10.93 7.38
CA ILE A 81 -12.61 10.24 6.18
C ILE A 81 -11.51 9.28 5.72
N ALA A 82 -11.87 8.01 5.48
CA ALA A 82 -10.98 7.05 4.87
C ALA A 82 -10.80 7.36 3.38
N LEU A 83 -9.59 7.21 2.88
CA LEU A 83 -9.29 7.31 1.45
C LEU A 83 -8.94 5.93 0.92
N ILE A 84 -9.59 5.52 -0.15
CA ILE A 84 -9.32 4.28 -0.85
C ILE A 84 -8.88 4.64 -2.27
N VAL A 85 -7.65 4.33 -2.61
CA VAL A 85 -7.12 4.60 -3.95
C VAL A 85 -7.21 3.33 -4.77
N LEU A 86 -7.98 3.38 -5.83
CA LEU A 86 -8.16 2.27 -6.76
C LEU A 86 -7.13 2.36 -7.88
N LYS A 87 -6.26 1.38 -7.93
CA LYS A 87 -5.41 1.12 -9.08
C LYS A 87 -6.15 0.16 -10.01
N TYR A 88 -6.76 0.71 -11.04
CA TYR A 88 -7.53 -0.09 -11.99
C TYR A 88 -6.68 -0.54 -13.16
N ARG A 89 -7.15 -1.57 -13.85
CA ARG A 89 -6.47 -2.12 -15.03
C ARG A 89 -6.46 -1.11 -16.17
N MET A 90 -5.31 -0.98 -16.80
CA MET A 90 -5.11 -0.13 -17.97
C MET A 90 -5.14 -0.95 -19.26
N PRO A 91 -5.59 -0.37 -20.38
CA PRO A 91 -5.53 -1.06 -21.66
C PRO A 91 -4.09 -1.32 -22.10
N LYS A 92 -3.83 -2.50 -22.68
CA LYS A 92 -2.53 -2.88 -23.22
C LYS A 92 -2.44 -2.46 -24.69
N GLY A 93 -1.42 -1.64 -25.01
CA GLY A 93 -0.94 -1.42 -26.35
C GLY A 93 -1.88 -0.76 -27.37
N ASP A 94 -3.04 -1.29 -27.59
CA ASP A 94 -4.03 -0.71 -28.49
C ASP A 94 -5.01 0.16 -27.73
N ARG A 95 -4.89 1.47 -27.97
CA ARG A 95 -5.74 2.48 -27.33
C ARG A 95 -7.13 2.63 -27.98
N THR A 96 -7.42 1.85 -29.02
CA THR A 96 -8.69 1.96 -29.74
C THR A 96 -9.86 1.35 -28.95
N LEU A 97 -9.58 0.49 -27.97
CA LEU A 97 -10.59 -0.17 -27.16
C LEU A 97 -10.32 -0.03 -25.66
N PRO A 98 -10.40 1.21 -25.12
CA PRO A 98 -10.07 1.45 -23.71
C PRO A 98 -11.03 0.78 -22.72
N MET A 99 -12.17 0.32 -23.18
CA MET A 99 -13.23 -0.26 -22.35
C MET A 99 -13.17 -1.79 -22.26
N GLN A 100 -12.24 -2.42 -22.91
CA GLN A 100 -12.10 -3.87 -22.81
C GLN A 100 -11.26 -4.27 -21.61
N PRO A 101 -11.77 -5.18 -20.77
CA PRO A 101 -11.05 -5.68 -19.61
C PRO A 101 -9.82 -6.50 -19.95
#